data_545e53c45419ba803fa4f6dda66c7332
#
_entry.id   545e53c45419ba803fa4f6dda66c7332
#
_cell.length_a   1.000
_cell.length_b   1.000
_cell.length_c   1.000
_cell.angle_alpha   90.00
_cell.angle_beta   90.00
_cell.angle_gamma   90.00
#
_symmetry.space_group_name_H-M   'P 1'
#
loop_
_entity.id
_entity.type
_entity.pdbx_description
1 polymer ?
#
loop_
_entity_poly.entity_id
_entity_poly.type
_entity_poly.pdbx_seq_one_letter_code
_entity_poly.pdbx_strand_id
1 'polypeptide(L)'
;LLRNLKSKLDQLQKQQDSVEEDDTTDNTIEFKKTITELSGRKTISEENTALCKDKELYYKELSKIFSEDGVKKSIISSIIKPINFFISENIKQMNLPFEVILDDTFTATIRVLSNEIEHDSLSSGETRKINLAILVAYLKLIRTKRQINVLFLDEVFSSIDIDGVNDVIDLFKNFANDYNINIFLVHHSM
;
A
#
# COMPACT_ATOMS: atom_id res chain seq x y z
N LEU A 1 -30.04 12.86 20.20
CA LEU A 1 -29.97 13.53 21.50
C LEU A 1 -30.10 15.04 21.35
N LEU A 2 -29.28 15.70 20.49
CA LEU A 2 -29.29 17.15 20.22
C LEU A 2 -30.66 17.65 19.72
N ARG A 3 -31.33 16.90 18.82
CA ARG A 3 -32.62 17.27 18.27
C ARG A 3 -33.72 17.30 19.31
N ASN A 4 -33.68 16.35 20.26
CA ASN A 4 -34.63 16.29 21.39
C ASN A 4 -34.39 17.41 22.44
N LEU A 5 -33.10 17.76 22.70
CA LEU A 5 -32.74 18.87 23.56
C LEU A 5 -33.14 20.21 22.96
N LYS A 6 -32.97 20.41 21.69
CA LYS A 6 -33.38 21.63 20.96
C LYS A 6 -34.91 21.81 21.00
N SER A 7 -35.64 20.73 20.68
CA SER A 7 -37.11 20.74 20.74
C SER A 7 -37.63 21.06 22.15
N LYS A 8 -36.99 20.54 23.18
CA LYS A 8 -37.39 20.78 24.58
C LYS A 8 -37.06 22.20 25.06
N LEU A 9 -35.95 22.75 24.58
CA LEU A 9 -35.58 24.15 24.83
C LEU A 9 -36.59 25.11 24.16
N ASP A 10 -36.97 24.88 22.89
CA ASP A 10 -37.93 25.67 22.17
C ASP A 10 -39.34 25.63 22.79
N GLN A 11 -39.70 24.44 23.36
CA GLN A 11 -40.95 24.31 24.12
C GLN A 11 -40.95 25.12 25.41
N LEU A 12 -39.86 25.06 26.17
CA LEU A 12 -39.73 25.81 27.42
C LEU A 12 -39.64 27.32 27.19
N GLN A 13 -39.00 27.78 26.14
CA GLN A 13 -38.98 29.19 25.75
C GLN A 13 -40.39 29.69 25.38
N LYS A 14 -41.13 28.90 24.59
CA LYS A 14 -42.54 29.25 24.28
C LYS A 14 -43.44 29.29 25.51
N GLN A 15 -43.21 28.40 26.48
CA GLN A 15 -43.92 28.44 27.73
C GLN A 15 -43.57 29.66 28.60
N GLN A 16 -42.33 30.10 28.57
CA GLN A 16 -41.85 31.30 29.25
C GLN A 16 -42.50 32.59 28.65
N ASP A 17 -42.62 32.66 27.32
CA ASP A 17 -43.22 33.79 26.61
C ASP A 17 -44.77 33.88 26.76
N SER A 18 -45.41 32.75 27.17
CA SER A 18 -46.86 32.64 27.32
C SER A 18 -47.36 32.84 28.77
N VAL A 19 -46.43 33.01 29.72
CA VAL A 19 -46.76 33.31 31.12
C VAL A 19 -46.92 34.81 31.29
N GLU A 20 -48.11 35.34 30.99
CA GLU A 20 -48.53 36.65 31.46
C GLU A 20 -48.49 36.70 33.00
N GLU A 21 -48.14 37.87 33.51
CA GLU A 21 -48.00 38.21 34.95
C GLU A 21 -49.14 37.67 35.80
N ASP A 22 -49.00 36.48 36.35
CA ASP A 22 -49.77 36.06 37.48
C ASP A 22 -48.83 35.47 38.55
N ASP A 23 -48.96 35.92 39.71
CA ASP A 23 -48.20 35.92 40.95
C ASP A 23 -47.63 34.53 41.36
N THR A 24 -46.63 34.02 40.61
CA THR A 24 -45.85 32.80 40.96
C THR A 24 -44.37 32.99 40.71
N THR A 25 -43.74 33.87 41.48
CA THR A 25 -42.27 34.17 41.45
C THR A 25 -41.42 32.91 41.59
N ASP A 26 -41.86 31.88 42.27
CA ASP A 26 -41.09 30.65 42.52
C ASP A 26 -40.95 29.76 41.22
N ASN A 27 -42.03 29.56 40.48
CA ASN A 27 -42.04 28.78 39.26
C ASN A 27 -41.18 29.43 38.16
N THR A 28 -41.20 30.76 38.06
CA THR A 28 -40.42 31.52 37.07
C THR A 28 -38.92 31.40 37.31
N ILE A 29 -38.49 31.34 38.58
CA ILE A 29 -37.09 31.15 38.98
C ILE A 29 -36.61 29.73 38.59
N GLU A 30 -37.44 28.71 38.84
CA GLU A 30 -37.14 27.32 38.51
C GLU A 30 -37.03 27.10 37.00
N PHE A 31 -37.95 27.67 36.22
CA PHE A 31 -37.89 27.65 34.76
C PHE A 31 -36.64 28.34 34.22
N LYS A 32 -36.26 29.53 34.72
CA LYS A 32 -35.01 30.23 34.35
C LYS A 32 -33.77 29.38 34.65
N LYS A 33 -33.73 28.74 35.78
CA LYS A 33 -32.62 27.84 36.19
C LYS A 33 -32.52 26.64 35.23
N THR A 34 -33.63 26.01 34.91
CA THR A 34 -33.69 24.89 33.95
C THR A 34 -33.27 25.31 32.54
N ILE A 35 -33.70 26.49 32.05
CA ILE A 35 -33.27 27.01 30.76
C ILE A 35 -31.78 27.28 30.73
N THR A 36 -31.21 27.85 31.81
CA THR A 36 -29.77 28.09 31.89
C THR A 36 -28.99 26.78 31.89
N GLU A 37 -29.43 25.78 32.62
CA GLU A 37 -28.82 24.46 32.69
C GLU A 37 -28.89 23.74 31.31
N LEU A 38 -30.05 23.77 30.67
CA LEU A 38 -30.23 23.15 29.34
C LEU A 38 -29.44 23.89 28.26
N SER A 39 -29.33 25.21 28.32
CA SER A 39 -28.50 25.98 27.41
C SER A 39 -27.02 25.66 27.58
N GLY A 40 -26.52 25.53 28.81
CA GLY A 40 -25.16 25.09 29.10
C GLY A 40 -24.87 23.69 28.55
N ARG A 41 -25.79 22.74 28.78
CA ARG A 41 -25.65 21.37 28.19
C ARG A 41 -25.68 21.36 26.70
N LYS A 42 -26.48 22.22 26.06
CA LYS A 42 -26.52 22.38 24.61
C LYS A 42 -25.18 22.87 24.09
N THR A 43 -24.60 23.91 24.67
CA THR A 43 -23.30 24.45 24.26
C THR A 43 -22.20 23.38 24.35
N ILE A 44 -22.10 22.66 25.50
CA ILE A 44 -21.12 21.57 25.66
C ILE A 44 -21.32 20.47 24.63
N SER A 45 -22.58 20.13 24.30
CA SER A 45 -22.90 19.13 23.29
C SER A 45 -22.53 19.57 21.87
N GLU A 46 -22.71 20.84 21.58
CA GLU A 46 -22.31 21.44 20.29
C GLU A 46 -20.77 21.46 20.13
N GLU A 47 -20.03 21.85 21.16
CA GLU A 47 -18.58 21.80 21.19
C GLU A 47 -18.05 20.37 21.01
N ASN A 48 -18.61 19.41 21.77
CA ASN A 48 -18.24 18.00 21.63
C ASN A 48 -18.55 17.47 20.21
N THR A 49 -19.65 17.90 19.61
CA THR A 49 -20.01 17.50 18.26
C THR A 49 -19.03 18.07 17.21
N ALA A 50 -18.61 19.33 17.38
CA ALA A 50 -17.60 19.94 16.53
C ALA A 50 -16.26 19.19 16.65
N LEU A 51 -15.80 18.93 17.87
CA LEU A 51 -14.58 18.16 18.12
C LEU A 51 -14.63 16.74 17.54
N CYS A 52 -15.79 16.07 17.64
CA CYS A 52 -15.97 14.74 17.05
C CYS A 52 -15.91 14.79 15.51
N LYS A 53 -16.49 15.82 14.89
CA LYS A 53 -16.42 15.99 13.43
C LYS A 53 -14.98 16.23 12.94
N ASP A 54 -14.21 17.04 13.64
CA ASP A 54 -12.80 17.27 13.31
C ASP A 54 -11.98 16.00 13.43
N LYS A 55 -12.21 15.22 14.51
CA LYS A 55 -11.58 13.90 14.66
C LYS A 55 -12.00 12.92 13.59
N GLU A 56 -13.28 12.89 13.23
CA GLU A 56 -13.78 12.03 12.15
C GLU A 56 -13.09 12.34 10.81
N LEU A 57 -12.97 13.63 10.47
CA LEU A 57 -12.26 14.07 9.27
C LEU A 57 -10.78 13.62 9.30
N TYR A 58 -10.11 13.84 10.43
CA TYR A 58 -8.72 13.42 10.62
C TYR A 58 -8.54 11.90 10.46
N TYR A 59 -9.38 11.09 11.11
CA TYR A 59 -9.33 9.64 10.97
C TYR A 59 -9.68 9.15 9.57
N LYS A 60 -10.58 9.83 8.88
CA LYS A 60 -10.91 9.54 7.49
C LYS A 60 -9.72 9.77 6.55
N GLU A 61 -8.98 10.86 6.73
CA GLU A 61 -7.76 11.12 5.95
C GLU A 61 -6.64 10.13 6.32
N LEU A 62 -6.44 9.82 7.60
CA LEU A 62 -5.52 8.76 8.00
C LEU A 62 -5.89 7.41 7.39
N SER A 63 -7.15 7.03 7.40
CA SER A 63 -7.63 5.78 6.80
C SER A 63 -7.32 5.71 5.31
N LYS A 64 -7.45 6.82 4.56
CA LYS A 64 -7.05 6.88 3.15
C LYS A 64 -5.54 6.68 2.97
N ILE A 65 -4.72 7.31 3.83
CA ILE A 65 -3.26 7.19 3.78
C ILE A 65 -2.84 5.73 4.01
N PHE A 66 -3.45 5.05 4.98
CA PHE A 66 -3.14 3.66 5.32
C PHE A 66 -3.96 2.62 4.54
N SER A 67 -4.84 3.05 3.63
CA SER A 67 -5.55 2.15 2.73
C SER A 67 -4.58 1.48 1.72
N GLU A 68 -5.05 0.45 1.05
CA GLU A 68 -4.26 -0.22 0.00
C GLU A 68 -3.85 0.72 -1.13
N ASP A 69 -4.67 1.70 -1.46
CA ASP A 69 -4.39 2.73 -2.48
C ASP A 69 -3.55 3.91 -1.97
N GLY A 70 -3.21 3.95 -0.70
CA GLY A 70 -2.44 5.02 -0.08
C GLY A 70 -0.92 4.81 -0.14
N VAL A 71 -0.28 4.87 1.04
CA VAL A 71 1.19 4.74 1.19
C VAL A 71 1.72 3.42 0.63
N LYS A 72 0.98 2.31 0.81
CA LYS A 72 1.37 0.99 0.30
C LYS A 72 1.55 1.03 -1.23
N LYS A 73 0.57 1.55 -1.96
CA LYS A 73 0.63 1.68 -3.42
C LYS A 73 1.75 2.62 -3.88
N SER A 74 1.95 3.73 -3.15
CA SER A 74 3.05 4.66 -3.44
C SER A 74 4.42 3.99 -3.30
N ILE A 75 4.62 3.20 -2.23
CA ILE A 75 5.87 2.45 -2.01
C ILE A 75 6.05 1.41 -3.12
N ILE A 76 5.02 0.62 -3.42
CA ILE A 76 5.08 -0.40 -4.48
C ILE A 76 5.41 0.25 -5.82
N SER A 77 4.72 1.33 -6.20
CA SER A 77 5.00 2.05 -7.45
C SER A 77 6.43 2.58 -7.55
N SER A 78 7.04 2.95 -6.42
CA SER A 78 8.45 3.38 -6.39
C SER A 78 9.43 2.24 -6.63
N ILE A 79 9.02 0.99 -6.39
CA ILE A 79 9.84 -0.22 -6.53
C ILE A 79 9.61 -0.86 -7.90
N ILE A 80 8.38 -0.87 -8.41
CA ILE A 80 8.02 -1.54 -9.66
C ILE A 80 8.79 -1.00 -10.87
N LYS A 81 8.95 0.31 -10.98
CA LYS A 81 9.70 0.91 -12.11
C LYS A 81 11.16 0.47 -12.16
N PRO A 82 11.96 0.59 -11.07
CA PRO A 82 13.33 0.11 -11.05
C PRO A 82 13.45 -1.40 -11.28
N ILE A 83 12.58 -2.22 -10.69
CA ILE A 83 12.66 -3.67 -10.85
C ILE A 83 12.36 -4.09 -12.28
N ASN A 84 11.35 -3.50 -12.95
CA ASN A 84 11.05 -3.76 -14.36
C ASN A 84 12.19 -3.33 -15.28
N PHE A 85 12.86 -2.23 -14.98
CA PHE A 85 14.07 -1.82 -15.68
C PHE A 85 15.15 -2.91 -15.59
N PHE A 86 15.47 -3.39 -14.38
CA PHE A 86 16.49 -4.44 -14.22
C PHE A 86 16.05 -5.78 -14.83
N ILE A 87 14.76 -6.13 -14.78
CA ILE A 87 14.26 -7.33 -15.45
C ILE A 87 14.50 -7.22 -16.96
N SER A 88 14.13 -6.09 -17.58
CA SER A 88 14.34 -5.86 -19.02
C SER A 88 15.81 -5.95 -19.40
N GLU A 89 16.73 -5.40 -18.60
CA GLU A 89 18.17 -5.52 -18.83
C GLU A 89 18.63 -6.98 -18.74
N ASN A 90 18.22 -7.72 -17.72
CA ASN A 90 18.61 -9.11 -17.52
C ASN A 90 18.09 -10.01 -18.64
N ILE A 91 16.84 -9.83 -19.06
CA ILE A 91 16.22 -10.58 -20.19
C ILE A 91 17.00 -10.33 -21.50
N LYS A 92 17.35 -9.08 -21.77
CA LYS A 92 18.16 -8.71 -22.95
C LYS A 92 19.56 -9.34 -22.89
N GLN A 93 20.20 -9.32 -21.73
CA GLN A 93 21.53 -9.89 -21.52
C GLN A 93 21.54 -11.41 -21.77
N MET A 94 20.46 -12.11 -21.44
CA MET A 94 20.30 -13.54 -21.72
C MET A 94 19.77 -13.84 -23.13
N ASN A 95 19.70 -12.85 -24.01
CA ASN A 95 19.18 -12.97 -25.38
C ASN A 95 17.79 -13.61 -25.49
N LEU A 96 16.95 -13.42 -24.46
CA LEU A 96 15.61 -13.97 -24.45
C LEU A 96 14.65 -13.11 -25.27
N PRO A 97 13.77 -13.71 -26.10
CA PRO A 97 12.84 -12.97 -26.95
C PRO A 97 11.59 -12.48 -26.19
N PHE A 98 11.67 -12.39 -24.87
CA PHE A 98 10.57 -12.05 -24.00
C PHE A 98 10.65 -10.61 -23.50
N GLU A 99 9.49 -9.98 -23.34
CA GLU A 99 9.29 -8.82 -22.51
C GLU A 99 8.56 -9.27 -21.23
N VAL A 100 9.14 -9.01 -20.07
CA VAL A 100 8.58 -9.42 -18.79
C VAL A 100 8.35 -8.16 -17.95
N ILE A 101 7.10 -7.96 -17.53
CA ILE A 101 6.68 -6.79 -16.75
C ILE A 101 5.96 -7.26 -15.50
N LEU A 102 6.39 -6.77 -14.35
CA LEU A 102 5.65 -6.92 -13.08
C LEU A 102 4.69 -5.74 -12.91
N ASP A 103 3.47 -6.04 -12.48
CA ASP A 103 2.48 -5.06 -12.07
C ASP A 103 2.62 -4.68 -10.57
N ASP A 104 1.73 -3.85 -10.07
CA ASP A 104 1.70 -3.40 -8.66
C ASP A 104 1.25 -4.49 -7.67
N THR A 105 0.81 -5.65 -8.16
CA THR A 105 0.56 -6.86 -7.37
C THR A 105 1.72 -7.87 -7.42
N PHE A 106 2.83 -7.52 -8.10
CA PHE A 106 3.96 -8.40 -8.42
C PHE A 106 3.59 -9.60 -9.30
N THR A 107 2.51 -9.49 -10.06
CA THR A 107 2.15 -10.47 -11.08
C THR A 107 2.96 -10.20 -12.35
N ALA A 108 3.58 -11.26 -12.90
CA ALA A 108 4.38 -11.15 -14.12
C ALA A 108 3.53 -11.33 -15.36
N THR A 109 3.53 -10.34 -16.23
CA THR A 109 3.03 -10.46 -17.62
C THR A 109 4.18 -10.69 -18.55
N ILE A 110 4.09 -11.73 -19.39
CA ILE A 110 5.12 -12.12 -20.35
C ILE A 110 4.60 -11.90 -21.77
N ARG A 111 5.40 -11.24 -22.62
CA ARG A 111 5.04 -10.93 -24.00
C ARG A 111 6.13 -11.37 -24.98
N VAL A 112 5.69 -11.78 -26.16
CA VAL A 112 6.54 -12.03 -27.32
C VAL A 112 6.00 -11.23 -28.50
N LEU A 113 6.82 -10.39 -29.12
CA LEU A 113 6.41 -9.51 -30.24
C LEU A 113 5.10 -8.74 -29.93
N SER A 114 4.99 -8.21 -28.69
CA SER A 114 3.83 -7.47 -28.18
C SER A 114 2.56 -8.30 -27.90
N ASN A 115 2.58 -9.62 -28.14
CA ASN A 115 1.50 -10.51 -27.76
C ASN A 115 1.75 -11.10 -26.39
N GLU A 116 0.75 -11.02 -25.52
CA GLU A 116 0.80 -11.65 -24.21
C GLU A 116 0.69 -13.18 -24.36
N ILE A 117 1.53 -13.90 -23.64
CA ILE A 117 1.56 -15.35 -23.64
C ILE A 117 1.28 -15.87 -22.24
N GLU A 118 0.58 -17.00 -22.15
CA GLU A 118 0.34 -17.67 -20.89
C GLU A 118 1.63 -18.33 -20.36
N HIS A 119 1.79 -18.33 -19.06
CA HIS A 119 2.97 -18.91 -18.42
C HIS A 119 3.16 -20.41 -18.77
N ASP A 120 2.05 -21.13 -18.96
CA ASP A 120 2.05 -22.57 -19.30
C ASP A 120 2.51 -22.85 -20.73
N SER A 121 2.62 -21.82 -21.57
CA SER A 121 3.15 -21.97 -22.96
C SER A 121 4.67 -21.93 -23.03
N LEU A 122 5.36 -21.58 -21.93
CA LEU A 122 6.81 -21.57 -21.85
C LEU A 122 7.38 -22.96 -21.57
N SER A 123 8.55 -23.22 -22.11
CA SER A 123 9.33 -24.39 -21.70
C SER A 123 9.85 -24.22 -20.26
N SER A 124 10.14 -25.33 -19.60
CA SER A 124 10.70 -25.31 -18.24
C SER A 124 12.02 -24.52 -18.16
N GLY A 125 12.86 -24.61 -19.19
CA GLY A 125 14.10 -23.85 -19.28
C GLY A 125 13.89 -22.35 -19.44
N GLU A 126 12.94 -21.92 -20.29
CA GLU A 126 12.57 -20.52 -20.45
C GLU A 126 11.99 -19.93 -19.17
N THR A 127 11.06 -20.65 -18.54
CA THR A 127 10.50 -20.28 -17.24
C THR A 127 11.62 -20.10 -16.19
N ARG A 128 12.57 -21.03 -16.15
CA ARG A 128 13.70 -20.94 -15.21
C ARG A 128 14.57 -19.74 -15.48
N LYS A 129 14.92 -19.46 -16.74
CA LYS A 129 15.70 -18.28 -17.13
C LYS A 129 14.99 -16.98 -16.77
N ILE A 130 13.69 -16.86 -17.03
CA ILE A 130 12.88 -15.69 -16.64
C ILE A 130 12.89 -15.50 -15.12
N ASN A 131 12.68 -16.56 -14.34
CA ASN A 131 12.70 -16.52 -12.88
C ASN A 131 14.07 -16.06 -12.34
N LEU A 132 15.17 -16.50 -12.97
CA LEU A 132 16.52 -16.04 -12.61
C LEU A 132 16.75 -14.57 -12.98
N ALA A 133 16.21 -14.10 -14.12
CA ALA A 133 16.24 -12.68 -14.48
C ALA A 133 15.53 -11.81 -13.44
N ILE A 134 14.36 -12.25 -13.00
CA ILE A 134 13.58 -11.56 -11.95
C ILE A 134 14.36 -11.59 -10.61
N LEU A 135 14.93 -12.73 -10.23
CA LEU A 135 15.72 -12.87 -9.01
C LEU A 135 16.90 -11.90 -9.00
N VAL A 136 17.70 -11.86 -10.10
CA VAL A 136 18.84 -10.94 -10.18
C VAL A 136 18.38 -9.47 -10.18
N ALA A 137 17.27 -9.14 -10.82
CA ALA A 137 16.69 -7.80 -10.77
C ALA A 137 16.30 -7.40 -9.33
N TYR A 138 15.71 -8.31 -8.58
CA TYR A 138 15.40 -8.12 -7.17
C TYR A 138 16.67 -7.92 -6.31
N LEU A 139 17.70 -8.73 -6.54
CA LEU A 139 19.00 -8.59 -5.87
C LEU A 139 19.68 -7.24 -6.18
N LYS A 140 19.64 -6.79 -7.44
CA LYS A 140 20.11 -5.45 -7.85
C LYS A 140 19.36 -4.36 -7.08
N LEU A 141 18.05 -4.47 -6.95
CA LEU A 141 17.22 -3.53 -6.19
C LEU A 141 17.56 -3.50 -4.70
N ILE A 142 17.68 -4.67 -4.05
CA ILE A 142 18.04 -4.75 -2.63
C ILE A 142 19.42 -4.15 -2.40
N ARG A 143 20.37 -4.41 -3.29
CA ARG A 143 21.75 -3.92 -3.20
C ARG A 143 21.83 -2.40 -3.13
N THR A 144 20.86 -1.67 -3.67
CA THR A 144 20.79 -0.22 -3.54
C THR A 144 20.56 0.25 -2.09
N LYS A 145 20.00 -0.63 -1.24
CA LYS A 145 19.64 -0.31 0.16
C LYS A 145 20.46 -1.08 1.19
N ARG A 146 21.00 -2.24 0.85
CA ARG A 146 21.74 -3.13 1.75
C ARG A 146 22.96 -3.72 1.06
N GLN A 147 24.05 -3.89 1.79
CA GLN A 147 25.22 -4.57 1.28
C GLN A 147 25.03 -6.10 1.35
N ILE A 148 25.08 -6.73 0.18
CA ILE A 148 25.15 -8.19 0.04
C ILE A 148 26.55 -8.49 -0.48
N ASN A 149 27.32 -9.30 0.24
CA ASN A 149 28.70 -9.61 -0.12
C ASN A 149 28.88 -11.04 -0.62
N VAL A 150 27.92 -11.91 -0.28
CA VAL A 150 27.98 -13.35 -0.62
C VAL A 150 26.59 -13.82 -1.03
N LEU A 151 26.53 -14.62 -2.08
CA LEU A 151 25.32 -15.27 -2.57
C LEU A 151 25.61 -16.76 -2.80
N PHE A 152 24.79 -17.63 -2.24
CA PHE A 152 24.81 -19.07 -2.50
C PHE A 152 23.60 -19.45 -3.32
N LEU A 153 23.83 -20.14 -4.42
CA LEU A 153 22.79 -20.61 -5.33
C LEU A 153 22.95 -22.12 -5.53
N ASP A 154 21.90 -22.85 -5.23
CA ASP A 154 21.89 -24.30 -5.32
C ASP A 154 20.93 -24.75 -6.41
N GLU A 155 21.40 -25.64 -7.30
CA GLU A 155 20.65 -26.25 -8.40
C GLU A 155 19.91 -25.25 -9.33
N VAL A 156 20.44 -24.07 -9.52
CA VAL A 156 19.79 -23.02 -10.31
C VAL A 156 19.71 -23.32 -11.81
N PHE A 157 20.55 -24.25 -12.29
CA PHE A 157 20.64 -24.62 -13.71
C PHE A 157 19.74 -25.82 -14.09
N SER A 158 18.98 -26.37 -13.15
CA SER A 158 18.08 -27.48 -13.47
C SER A 158 17.09 -27.08 -14.58
N SER A 159 16.93 -27.97 -15.56
CA SER A 159 16.03 -27.80 -16.73
C SER A 159 16.47 -26.72 -17.75
N ILE A 160 17.68 -26.16 -17.62
CA ILE A 160 18.24 -25.22 -18.59
C ILE A 160 19.18 -25.99 -19.54
N ASP A 161 19.10 -25.70 -20.83
CA ASP A 161 20.00 -26.21 -21.87
C ASP A 161 21.42 -25.61 -21.73
N ILE A 162 22.42 -26.23 -22.35
CA ILE A 162 23.82 -25.84 -22.21
C ILE A 162 24.07 -24.38 -22.62
N ASP A 163 23.42 -23.91 -23.69
CA ASP A 163 23.57 -22.53 -24.16
C ASP A 163 22.93 -21.57 -23.15
N GLY A 164 21.75 -21.89 -22.64
CA GLY A 164 21.08 -21.11 -21.60
C GLY A 164 21.84 -21.09 -20.26
N VAL A 165 22.56 -22.15 -19.91
CA VAL A 165 23.43 -22.15 -18.73
C VAL A 165 24.54 -21.10 -18.88
N ASN A 166 25.15 -20.97 -20.06
CA ASN A 166 26.16 -19.95 -20.31
C ASN A 166 25.59 -18.52 -20.18
N ASP A 167 24.40 -18.28 -20.72
CA ASP A 167 23.72 -16.97 -20.59
C ASP A 167 23.48 -16.61 -19.11
N VAL A 168 23.01 -17.58 -18.32
CA VAL A 168 22.78 -17.39 -16.88
C VAL A 168 24.09 -17.19 -16.12
N ILE A 169 25.15 -17.94 -16.44
CA ILE A 169 26.47 -17.75 -15.83
C ILE A 169 26.98 -16.33 -16.10
N ASP A 170 26.85 -15.85 -17.34
CA ASP A 170 27.30 -14.52 -17.69
C ASP A 170 26.48 -13.43 -17.00
N LEU A 171 25.16 -13.64 -16.82
CA LEU A 171 24.32 -12.77 -16.02
C LEU A 171 24.83 -12.67 -14.57
N PHE A 172 25.14 -13.82 -13.93
CA PHE A 172 25.68 -13.82 -12.58
C PHE A 172 27.10 -13.25 -12.47
N LYS A 173 27.98 -13.50 -13.46
CA LYS A 173 29.32 -12.89 -13.50
C LYS A 173 29.25 -11.37 -13.58
N ASN A 174 28.39 -10.84 -14.43
CA ASN A 174 28.21 -9.39 -14.57
C ASN A 174 27.65 -8.83 -13.26
N PHE A 175 26.64 -9.47 -12.67
CA PHE A 175 26.12 -9.07 -11.36
C PHE A 175 27.18 -9.10 -10.27
N ALA A 176 28.03 -10.16 -10.22
CA ALA A 176 29.10 -10.26 -9.26
C ALA A 176 30.13 -9.13 -9.40
N ASN A 177 30.52 -8.82 -10.65
CA ASN A 177 31.51 -7.78 -10.96
C ASN A 177 30.97 -6.37 -10.66
N ASP A 178 29.74 -6.05 -11.14
CA ASP A 178 29.14 -4.73 -10.98
C ASP A 178 28.93 -4.35 -9.51
N TYR A 179 28.63 -5.34 -8.69
CA TYR A 179 28.28 -5.11 -7.28
C TYR A 179 29.31 -5.62 -6.27
N ASN A 180 30.46 -6.17 -6.74
CA ASN A 180 31.52 -6.74 -5.93
C ASN A 180 31.00 -7.80 -4.94
N ILE A 181 30.30 -8.81 -5.45
CA ILE A 181 29.67 -9.90 -4.69
C ILE A 181 30.36 -11.22 -5.03
N ASN A 182 30.61 -12.06 -4.01
CA ASN A 182 31.06 -13.43 -4.21
C ASN A 182 29.83 -14.33 -4.43
N ILE A 183 29.76 -15.02 -5.57
CA ILE A 183 28.66 -15.94 -5.88
C ILE A 183 29.20 -17.37 -5.89
N PHE A 184 28.59 -18.25 -5.11
CA PHE A 184 28.88 -19.67 -5.06
C PHE A 184 27.71 -20.43 -5.72
N LEU A 185 28.00 -21.13 -6.80
CA LEU A 185 27.05 -21.94 -7.55
C LEU A 185 27.31 -23.43 -7.26
N VAL A 186 26.28 -24.12 -6.79
CA VAL A 186 26.30 -25.57 -6.58
C VAL A 186 25.41 -26.21 -7.61
N HIS A 187 25.95 -27.21 -8.34
CA HIS A 187 25.21 -27.95 -9.36
C HIS A 187 25.63 -29.41 -9.38
N HIS A 188 24.70 -30.33 -9.45
CA HIS A 188 24.94 -31.78 -9.33
C HIS A 188 24.97 -32.53 -10.66
N SER A 189 24.65 -31.91 -11.78
CA SER A 189 24.70 -32.56 -13.09
C SER A 189 25.90 -32.09 -13.90
N MET A 190 26.65 -33.04 -14.34
CA MET A 190 27.53 -32.95 -15.50
C MET A 190 26.85 -33.55 -16.71
#